data_bbeffabe6ea7838fd5ae4e72ce1470a8
#
_entry.id   bbeffabe6ea7838fd5ae4e72ce1470a8
#
_cell.length_a   1.000
_cell.length_b   1.000
_cell.length_c   1.000
_cell.angle_alpha   90.00
_cell.angle_beta   90.00
_cell.angle_gamma   90.00
#
_symmetry.space_group_name_H-M   'P 1'
#
loop_
_entity.id
_entity.type
_entity.pdbx_description
1 polymer ?
#
loop_
_entity_poly.entity_id
_entity_poly.type
_entity_poly.pdbx_seq_one_letter_code
_entity_poly.pdbx_strand_id
1 'polypeptide(L)'
;SSAASQEARGEITVPEGAAVSRVTLWVNGQPQEGAFAAKSQAQEAYQSTVEQRRDPLLVTMNSPGRILVQCFPVPANGGEMRIRIGFKVPLATSDGKTCTMDLPRMADGNFVQLKRHRVSFSSDRKVVGQASAAGLSSAVGEHGYALSGILRTSELGKRMPRLSVVRNSAFKNVAVQDWYSRKPGYIVETLREVKISTPSRLFVV
;
A
#
# COMPACT_ATOMS: atom_id res chain seq x y z
N SER A 1 1.35 -4.49 -29.29
CA SER A 1 0.53 -5.57 -28.68
C SER A 1 1.18 -6.90 -28.98
N SER A 2 1.48 -7.69 -27.95
CA SER A 2 2.02 -9.04 -28.12
C SER A 2 0.89 -10.01 -28.46
N ALA A 3 1.17 -10.93 -29.38
CA ALA A 3 0.24 -12.01 -29.71
C ALA A 3 0.23 -13.14 -28.66
N ALA A 4 1.15 -13.12 -27.69
CA ALA A 4 1.26 -14.09 -26.61
C ALA A 4 0.99 -13.43 -25.25
N SER A 5 0.49 -14.23 -24.31
CA SER A 5 0.36 -13.83 -22.91
C SER A 5 1.74 -13.53 -22.32
N GLN A 6 1.83 -12.49 -21.51
CA GLN A 6 3.08 -12.01 -20.93
C GLN A 6 2.98 -11.92 -19.41
N GLU A 7 4.12 -11.95 -18.74
CA GLU A 7 4.22 -11.63 -17.34
C GLU A 7 4.30 -10.10 -17.16
N ALA A 8 3.43 -9.54 -16.33
CA ALA A 8 3.56 -8.17 -15.88
C ALA A 8 4.40 -8.12 -14.60
N ARG A 9 5.36 -7.21 -14.60
CA ARG A 9 6.21 -6.91 -13.45
C ARG A 9 6.16 -5.42 -13.16
N GLY A 10 5.96 -5.08 -11.89
CA GLY A 10 5.96 -3.69 -11.44
C GLY A 10 6.65 -3.54 -10.11
N GLU A 11 7.29 -2.39 -9.91
CA GLU A 11 7.88 -2.00 -8.63
C GLU A 11 7.09 -0.85 -8.03
N ILE A 12 6.70 -1.01 -6.76
CA ILE A 12 5.99 0.01 -5.98
C ILE A 12 6.92 0.50 -4.89
N THR A 13 7.17 1.81 -4.86
CA THR A 13 7.78 2.47 -3.71
C THR A 13 6.71 2.75 -2.66
N VAL A 14 6.98 2.35 -1.42
CA VAL A 14 6.11 2.57 -0.27
C VAL A 14 6.84 3.34 0.83
N PRO A 15 6.12 4.05 1.71
CA PRO A 15 6.74 4.72 2.86
C PRO A 15 7.52 3.76 3.75
N GLU A 16 8.47 4.30 4.49
CA GLU A 16 9.23 3.53 5.47
C GLU A 16 8.31 2.90 6.52
N GLY A 17 8.60 1.65 6.89
CA GLY A 17 7.77 0.87 7.80
C GLY A 17 6.44 0.38 7.23
N ALA A 18 6.16 0.65 5.96
CA ALA A 18 4.97 0.11 5.31
C ALA A 18 5.06 -1.41 5.15
N ALA A 19 3.93 -2.08 5.36
CA ALA A 19 3.79 -3.52 5.15
C ALA A 19 2.60 -3.82 4.24
N VAL A 20 2.74 -4.84 3.40
CA VAL A 20 1.60 -5.37 2.62
C VAL A 20 0.62 -6.03 3.59
N SER A 21 -0.64 -5.61 3.56
CA SER A 21 -1.69 -6.11 4.44
C SER A 21 -2.75 -6.91 3.71
N ARG A 22 -2.83 -6.80 2.40
CA ARG A 22 -3.80 -7.49 1.56
C ARG A 22 -3.31 -7.59 0.13
N VAL A 23 -3.60 -8.72 -0.51
CA VAL A 23 -3.40 -8.92 -1.95
C VAL A 23 -4.62 -9.65 -2.48
N THR A 24 -5.26 -9.09 -3.52
CA THR A 24 -6.42 -9.71 -4.18
C THR A 24 -6.18 -9.73 -5.68
N LEU A 25 -6.37 -10.86 -6.31
CA LEU A 25 -6.40 -11.03 -7.76
C LEU A 25 -7.82 -11.38 -8.21
N TRP A 26 -8.31 -10.76 -9.28
CA TRP A 26 -9.57 -11.17 -9.90
C TRP A 26 -9.31 -12.17 -11.02
N VAL A 27 -9.80 -13.38 -10.84
CA VAL A 27 -9.76 -14.46 -11.83
C VAL A 27 -11.19 -14.71 -12.32
N ASN A 28 -11.42 -14.57 -13.61
CA ASN A 28 -12.76 -14.67 -14.21
C ASN A 28 -13.82 -13.82 -13.50
N GLY A 29 -13.44 -12.61 -13.07
CA GLY A 29 -14.31 -11.68 -12.37
C GLY A 29 -14.53 -11.97 -10.88
N GLN A 30 -14.01 -13.09 -10.35
CA GLN A 30 -14.11 -13.47 -8.96
C GLN A 30 -12.86 -13.07 -8.18
N PRO A 31 -12.98 -12.41 -7.00
CA PRO A 31 -11.84 -12.05 -6.19
C PRO A 31 -11.25 -13.28 -5.50
N GLN A 32 -9.94 -13.45 -5.62
CA GLN A 32 -9.14 -14.46 -4.92
C GLN A 32 -8.19 -13.74 -3.98
N GLU A 33 -8.26 -14.03 -2.68
CA GLU A 33 -7.36 -13.43 -1.69
C GLU A 33 -6.04 -14.20 -1.64
N GLY A 34 -4.93 -13.45 -1.65
CA GLY A 34 -3.59 -14.01 -1.51
C GLY A 34 -3.29 -14.48 -0.09
N ALA A 35 -2.51 -15.54 0.01
CA ALA A 35 -1.95 -16.01 1.28
C ALA A 35 -0.60 -15.34 1.56
N PHE A 36 -0.26 -15.20 2.84
CA PHE A 36 1.06 -14.77 3.27
C PHE A 36 1.93 -15.98 3.60
N ALA A 37 3.16 -15.97 3.10
CA ALA A 37 4.13 -17.03 3.32
C ALA A 37 5.55 -16.45 3.41
N ALA A 38 6.52 -17.26 3.83
CA ALA A 38 7.93 -16.90 3.70
C ALA A 38 8.28 -16.66 2.21
N LYS A 39 9.23 -15.75 1.95
CA LYS A 39 9.55 -15.30 0.58
C LYS A 39 9.88 -16.47 -0.35
N SER A 40 10.69 -17.44 0.10
CA SER A 40 11.03 -18.62 -0.68
C SER A 40 9.80 -19.47 -1.04
N GLN A 41 8.97 -19.75 -0.07
CA GLN A 41 7.73 -20.54 -0.28
C GLN A 41 6.77 -19.83 -1.23
N ALA A 42 6.62 -18.52 -1.10
CA ALA A 42 5.78 -17.74 -2.01
C ALA A 42 6.32 -17.75 -3.45
N GLN A 43 7.65 -17.70 -3.62
CA GLN A 43 8.29 -17.75 -4.93
C GLN A 43 8.15 -19.14 -5.58
N GLU A 44 8.34 -20.21 -4.82
CA GLU A 44 8.15 -21.59 -5.30
C GLU A 44 6.70 -21.84 -5.73
N ALA A 45 5.73 -21.41 -4.90
CA ALA A 45 4.31 -21.51 -5.23
C ALA A 45 3.96 -20.73 -6.50
N TYR A 46 4.51 -19.52 -6.65
CA TYR A 46 4.31 -18.71 -7.86
C TYR A 46 4.83 -19.44 -9.10
N GLN A 47 6.06 -19.94 -9.06
CA GLN A 47 6.68 -20.63 -10.20
C GLN A 47 5.90 -21.89 -10.59
N SER A 48 5.53 -22.72 -9.63
CA SER A 48 4.71 -23.91 -9.87
C SER A 48 3.37 -23.56 -10.51
N THR A 49 2.75 -22.45 -10.10
CA THR A 49 1.46 -22.00 -10.66
C THR A 49 1.62 -21.45 -12.08
N VAL A 50 2.73 -20.75 -12.37
CA VAL A 50 3.07 -20.29 -13.74
C VAL A 50 3.25 -21.47 -14.69
N GLU A 51 3.95 -22.52 -14.25
CA GLU A 51 4.15 -23.75 -15.04
C GLU A 51 2.83 -24.44 -15.39
N GLN A 52 1.86 -24.39 -14.47
CA GLN A 52 0.51 -24.90 -14.68
C GLN A 52 -0.38 -23.95 -15.52
N ARG A 53 0.13 -22.83 -15.98
CA ARG A 53 -0.59 -21.77 -16.71
C ARG A 53 -1.85 -21.28 -15.99
N ARG A 54 -1.82 -21.26 -14.66
CA ARG A 54 -2.86 -20.64 -13.84
C ARG A 54 -2.50 -19.18 -13.59
N ASP A 55 -3.43 -18.41 -13.07
CA ASP A 55 -3.28 -16.97 -12.84
C ASP A 55 -2.61 -16.67 -11.47
N PRO A 56 -1.26 -16.73 -11.34
CA PRO A 56 -0.60 -16.38 -10.09
C PRO A 56 -0.36 -14.88 -9.97
N LEU A 57 -0.41 -14.40 -8.76
CA LEU A 57 0.03 -13.08 -8.35
C LEU A 57 1.04 -13.24 -7.21
N LEU A 58 2.23 -12.70 -7.39
CA LEU A 58 3.26 -12.65 -6.36
C LEU A 58 3.55 -11.20 -5.99
N VAL A 59 3.50 -10.91 -4.70
CA VAL A 59 3.87 -9.61 -4.13
C VAL A 59 4.95 -9.85 -3.08
N THR A 60 6.16 -9.34 -3.32
CA THR A 60 7.30 -9.52 -2.43
C THR A 60 7.91 -8.19 -2.04
N MET A 61 8.33 -8.06 -0.78
CA MET A 61 9.17 -6.96 -0.35
C MET A 61 10.62 -7.26 -0.77
N ASN A 62 11.14 -6.48 -1.69
CA ASN A 62 12.46 -6.70 -2.28
C ASN A 62 13.58 -6.02 -1.46
N SER A 63 13.25 -4.85 -0.92
CA SER A 63 14.07 -4.08 0.00
C SER A 63 13.18 -3.18 0.84
N PRO A 64 13.68 -2.55 1.92
CA PRO A 64 12.91 -1.57 2.66
C PRO A 64 12.32 -0.50 1.72
N GLY A 65 11.02 -0.29 1.80
CA GLY A 65 10.32 0.70 0.97
C GLY A 65 10.09 0.30 -0.50
N ARG A 66 10.43 -0.94 -0.92
CA ARG A 66 10.23 -1.41 -2.30
C ARG A 66 9.54 -2.75 -2.36
N ILE A 67 8.49 -2.82 -3.14
CA ILE A 67 7.65 -3.99 -3.35
C ILE A 67 7.66 -4.35 -4.82
N LEU A 68 7.99 -5.61 -5.12
CA LEU A 68 7.88 -6.19 -6.45
C LEU A 68 6.53 -6.89 -6.58
N VAL A 69 5.84 -6.61 -7.67
CA VAL A 69 4.58 -7.25 -8.06
C VAL A 69 4.81 -7.99 -9.37
N GLN A 70 4.45 -9.28 -9.40
CA GLN A 70 4.52 -10.12 -10.60
C GLN A 70 3.19 -10.81 -10.79
N CYS A 71 2.63 -10.76 -11.99
CA CYS A 71 1.42 -11.50 -12.32
C CYS A 71 1.49 -12.09 -13.73
N PHE A 72 0.90 -13.27 -13.87
CA PHE A 72 0.89 -14.03 -15.13
C PHE A 72 -0.40 -14.87 -15.21
N PRO A 73 -0.94 -15.15 -16.40
CA PRO A 73 -0.63 -14.50 -17.68
C PRO A 73 -1.48 -13.23 -17.86
N VAL A 74 -0.85 -12.13 -18.24
CA VAL A 74 -1.63 -11.00 -18.74
C VAL A 74 -2.11 -11.37 -20.15
N PRO A 75 -3.43 -11.34 -20.42
CA PRO A 75 -3.95 -11.77 -21.71
C PRO A 75 -3.39 -10.92 -22.85
N ALA A 76 -3.20 -11.58 -24.03
CA ALA A 76 -2.75 -10.90 -25.23
C ALA A 76 -3.75 -9.84 -25.73
N ASN A 77 -3.32 -9.04 -26.71
CA ASN A 77 -4.16 -8.09 -27.44
C ASN A 77 -4.85 -7.01 -26.58
N GLY A 78 -4.16 -6.55 -25.52
CA GLY A 78 -4.66 -5.50 -24.65
C GLY A 78 -5.58 -6.01 -23.52
N GLY A 79 -5.56 -7.31 -23.24
CA GLY A 79 -6.22 -7.84 -22.06
C GLY A 79 -5.63 -7.29 -20.78
N GLU A 80 -6.39 -7.35 -19.70
CA GLU A 80 -6.00 -6.77 -18.41
C GLU A 80 -6.16 -7.77 -17.27
N MET A 81 -5.34 -7.61 -16.23
CA MET A 81 -5.50 -8.28 -14.95
C MET A 81 -5.84 -7.24 -13.89
N ARG A 82 -6.86 -7.52 -13.11
CA ARG A 82 -7.26 -6.66 -12.01
C ARG A 82 -6.66 -7.17 -10.71
N ILE A 83 -5.88 -6.30 -10.06
CA ILE A 83 -5.27 -6.60 -8.76
C ILE A 83 -5.60 -5.50 -7.76
N ARG A 84 -5.60 -5.84 -6.47
CA ARG A 84 -5.66 -4.89 -5.35
C ARG A 84 -4.55 -5.24 -4.37
N ILE A 85 -3.81 -4.24 -3.96
CA ILE A 85 -2.78 -4.37 -2.94
C ILE A 85 -3.12 -3.39 -1.83
N GLY A 86 -3.25 -3.89 -0.62
CA GLY A 86 -3.44 -3.09 0.59
C GLY A 86 -2.11 -2.92 1.33
N PHE A 87 -1.93 -1.74 1.92
CA PHE A 87 -0.76 -1.41 2.73
C PHE A 87 -1.21 -0.90 4.10
N LYS A 88 -0.50 -1.29 5.14
CA LYS A 88 -0.48 -0.60 6.42
C LYS A 88 0.75 0.28 6.45
N VAL A 89 0.58 1.56 6.74
CA VAL A 89 1.66 2.54 6.71
C VAL A 89 1.66 3.27 8.06
N PRO A 90 2.78 3.31 8.78
CA PRO A 90 2.89 4.13 9.97
C PRO A 90 2.80 5.61 9.59
N LEU A 91 2.09 6.38 10.38
CA LEU A 91 2.03 7.82 10.21
C LEU A 91 3.21 8.46 10.95
N ALA A 92 3.93 9.33 10.27
CA ALA A 92 5.01 10.12 10.89
C ALA A 92 4.45 11.40 11.52
N THR A 93 5.03 11.82 12.63
CA THR A 93 4.70 13.12 13.24
C THR A 93 5.98 13.80 13.71
N SER A 94 6.10 15.10 13.44
CA SER A 94 7.21 15.93 13.88
C SER A 94 6.82 16.89 15.02
N ASP A 95 5.55 17.26 15.09
CA ASP A 95 5.01 18.26 16.01
C ASP A 95 4.07 17.67 17.09
N GLY A 96 3.87 16.34 17.06
CA GLY A 96 2.92 15.64 17.92
C GLY A 96 1.45 15.98 17.70
N LYS A 97 1.13 16.90 16.78
CA LYS A 97 -0.23 17.38 16.49
C LYS A 97 -0.73 16.93 15.11
N THR A 98 0.18 16.84 14.16
CA THR A 98 -0.12 16.47 12.78
C THR A 98 0.61 15.19 12.42
N CYS A 99 -0.12 14.24 11.88
CA CYS A 99 0.45 13.02 11.33
C CYS A 99 0.51 13.11 9.82
N THR A 100 1.59 12.64 9.24
CA THR A 100 1.82 12.68 7.79
C THR A 100 2.12 11.30 7.24
N MET A 101 1.76 11.10 5.98
CA MET A 101 2.01 9.87 5.22
C MET A 101 2.30 10.23 3.78
N ASP A 102 3.35 9.65 3.22
CA ASP A 102 3.57 9.67 1.79
C ASP A 102 2.79 8.52 1.13
N LEU A 103 2.23 8.76 -0.07
CA LEU A 103 1.48 7.74 -0.79
C LEU A 103 2.38 6.73 -1.48
N PRO A 104 2.00 5.45 -1.53
CA PRO A 104 2.63 4.50 -2.42
C PRO A 104 2.58 4.98 -3.87
N ARG A 105 3.64 4.70 -4.64
CA ARG A 105 3.67 5.01 -6.07
C ARG A 105 4.30 3.89 -6.87
N MET A 106 3.81 3.68 -8.09
CA MET A 106 4.48 2.83 -9.06
C MET A 106 5.82 3.50 -9.45
N ALA A 107 6.93 2.81 -9.21
CA ALA A 107 8.28 3.30 -9.52
C ALA A 107 8.70 2.86 -10.92
N ASP A 108 8.41 1.60 -11.27
CA ASP A 108 8.76 1.01 -12.55
C ASP A 108 7.77 -0.10 -12.93
N GLY A 109 7.77 -0.51 -14.20
CA GLY A 109 6.96 -1.60 -14.70
C GLY A 109 7.18 -1.86 -16.19
N ASN A 110 7.04 -3.12 -16.59
CA ASN A 110 7.13 -3.55 -17.99
C ASN A 110 5.80 -3.41 -18.76
N PHE A 111 4.86 -2.63 -18.22
CA PHE A 111 3.55 -2.38 -18.82
C PHE A 111 3.27 -0.86 -18.89
N VAL A 112 2.30 -0.51 -19.71
CA VAL A 112 1.90 0.90 -19.87
C VAL A 112 1.18 1.37 -18.61
N GLN A 113 1.73 2.38 -17.96
CA GLN A 113 1.09 3.00 -16.81
C GLN A 113 -0.01 3.98 -17.27
N LEU A 114 -1.12 3.99 -16.54
CA LEU A 114 -2.19 4.96 -16.79
C LEU A 114 -1.67 6.38 -16.52
N LYS A 115 -2.08 7.31 -17.37
CA LYS A 115 -1.73 8.74 -17.22
C LYS A 115 -2.50 9.44 -16.11
N ARG A 116 -3.61 8.86 -15.65
CA ARG A 116 -4.53 9.45 -14.67
C ARG A 116 -4.89 8.39 -13.62
N HIS A 117 -4.82 8.77 -12.36
CA HIS A 117 -5.11 7.91 -11.21
C HIS A 117 -6.24 8.51 -10.40
N ARG A 118 -7.29 7.73 -10.18
CA ARG A 118 -8.32 8.11 -9.21
C ARG A 118 -7.78 7.85 -7.82
N VAL A 119 -7.90 8.86 -6.97
CA VAL A 119 -7.45 8.83 -5.58
C VAL A 119 -8.63 9.15 -4.69
N SER A 120 -8.78 8.40 -3.61
CA SER A 120 -9.82 8.61 -2.60
C SER A 120 -9.25 8.31 -1.22
N PHE A 121 -9.46 9.21 -0.28
CA PHE A 121 -9.08 9.07 1.11
C PHE A 121 -10.30 9.30 1.98
N SER A 122 -10.38 8.56 3.06
CA SER A 122 -11.35 8.80 4.13
C SER A 122 -10.63 8.83 5.47
N SER A 123 -11.11 9.65 6.38
CA SER A 123 -10.55 9.81 7.72
C SER A 123 -11.63 10.28 8.67
N ASP A 124 -11.61 9.78 9.90
CA ASP A 124 -12.41 10.31 11.01
C ASP A 124 -11.94 11.71 11.45
N ARG A 125 -10.78 12.14 10.99
CA ARG A 125 -10.14 13.43 11.28
C ARG A 125 -9.94 14.25 10.03
N LYS A 126 -9.91 15.57 10.21
CA LYS A 126 -9.69 16.50 9.12
C LYS A 126 -8.40 16.17 8.39
N VAL A 127 -8.54 15.84 7.10
CA VAL A 127 -7.41 15.67 6.20
C VAL A 127 -6.94 17.04 5.80
N VAL A 128 -5.70 17.35 6.14
CA VAL A 128 -5.03 18.58 5.72
C VAL A 128 -4.10 18.17 4.59
N GLY A 129 -4.59 18.20 3.36
CA GLY A 129 -3.75 17.93 2.20
C GLY A 129 -2.77 19.08 2.01
N GLN A 130 -1.48 18.81 1.92
CA GLN A 130 -0.69 19.63 1.00
C GLN A 130 -1.14 19.22 -0.39
N ALA A 131 -2.27 19.78 -0.81
CA ALA A 131 -2.76 19.66 -2.16
C ALA A 131 -1.87 20.48 -3.10
N SER A 132 -0.62 20.06 -3.28
CA SER A 132 0.10 20.44 -4.49
C SER A 132 -0.47 19.72 -5.71
N ALA A 133 -1.46 18.87 -5.52
CA ALA A 133 -2.20 18.21 -6.58
C ALA A 133 -3.49 19.01 -6.82
N ALA A 134 -3.46 19.87 -7.83
CA ALA A 134 -4.59 20.67 -8.33
C ALA A 134 -5.76 19.82 -8.86
N GLY A 135 -6.16 18.77 -8.18
CA GLY A 135 -7.20 17.83 -8.63
C GLY A 135 -7.89 17.11 -7.48
N LEU A 136 -7.54 17.42 -6.23
CA LEU A 136 -8.18 16.82 -5.06
C LEU A 136 -9.15 17.82 -4.42
N SER A 137 -10.37 17.39 -4.16
CA SER A 137 -11.40 18.12 -3.44
C SER A 137 -11.70 17.44 -2.11
N SER A 138 -11.92 18.24 -1.08
CA SER A 138 -12.31 17.76 0.24
C SER A 138 -13.82 17.83 0.40
N ALA A 139 -14.39 16.84 1.08
CA ALA A 139 -15.77 16.80 1.50
C ALA A 139 -15.85 16.37 2.96
N VAL A 140 -16.90 16.83 3.65
CA VAL A 140 -17.28 16.34 4.98
C VAL A 140 -18.53 15.54 4.79
N GLY A 141 -18.50 14.27 5.18
CA GLY A 141 -19.61 13.33 5.10
C GLY A 141 -20.04 12.84 6.48
N GLU A 142 -21.04 12.00 6.49
CA GLU A 142 -21.64 11.40 7.71
C GLU A 142 -20.62 10.63 8.56
N HIS A 143 -19.59 10.06 7.91
CA HIS A 143 -18.56 9.23 8.56
C HIS A 143 -17.19 9.93 8.68
N GLY A 144 -17.13 11.26 8.55
CA GLY A 144 -15.90 12.02 8.70
C GLY A 144 -15.49 12.81 7.45
N TYR A 145 -14.20 12.90 7.21
CA TYR A 145 -13.61 13.69 6.13
C TYR A 145 -13.22 12.79 4.97
N ALA A 146 -13.50 13.23 3.77
CA ALA A 146 -13.06 12.58 2.54
C ALA A 146 -12.25 13.57 1.68
N LEU A 147 -11.24 13.03 1.00
CA LEU A 147 -10.49 13.74 -0.02
C LEU A 147 -10.46 12.85 -1.26
N SER A 148 -10.90 13.35 -2.40
CA SER A 148 -10.92 12.56 -3.62
C SER A 148 -10.63 13.39 -4.86
N GLY A 149 -10.16 12.73 -5.91
CA GLY A 149 -9.90 13.38 -7.19
C GLY A 149 -9.11 12.52 -8.15
N ILE A 150 -8.51 13.16 -9.12
CA ILE A 150 -7.70 12.52 -10.15
C ILE A 150 -6.31 13.16 -10.15
N LEU A 151 -5.29 12.34 -9.94
CA LEU A 151 -3.89 12.73 -10.06
C LEU A 151 -3.32 12.24 -11.40
N ARG A 152 -2.46 13.03 -12.00
CA ARG A 152 -1.71 12.64 -13.19
C ARG A 152 -0.41 11.95 -12.79
N THR A 153 0.06 11.00 -13.59
CA THR A 153 1.36 10.33 -13.38
C THR A 153 2.50 11.33 -13.28
N SER A 154 2.46 12.42 -14.06
CA SER A 154 3.47 13.49 -14.00
C SER A 154 3.48 14.24 -12.65
N GLU A 155 2.37 14.28 -11.94
CA GLU A 155 2.25 14.89 -10.61
C GLU A 155 2.76 13.94 -9.53
N LEU A 156 2.51 12.64 -9.68
CA LEU A 156 3.01 11.59 -8.80
C LEU A 156 4.53 11.38 -8.94
N GLY A 157 5.11 11.64 -10.13
CA GLY A 157 6.53 11.39 -10.41
C GLY A 157 7.49 12.42 -9.81
N LYS A 158 7.06 13.66 -9.57
CA LYS A 158 7.93 14.74 -9.11
C LYS A 158 8.11 14.79 -7.59
N ARG A 159 7.06 14.52 -6.83
CA ARG A 159 7.07 14.36 -5.38
C ARG A 159 5.96 13.40 -4.99
N MET A 160 6.25 12.49 -4.06
CA MET A 160 5.19 11.66 -3.48
C MET A 160 4.15 12.59 -2.84
N PRO A 161 2.87 12.48 -3.21
CA PRO A 161 1.83 13.26 -2.57
C PRO A 161 1.81 12.92 -1.09
N ARG A 162 1.93 13.93 -0.26
CA ARG A 162 1.89 13.78 1.20
C ARG A 162 0.51 14.10 1.70
N LEU A 163 -0.05 13.21 2.49
CA LEU A 163 -1.26 13.42 3.23
C LEU A 163 -0.93 13.80 4.66
N SER A 164 -1.71 14.73 5.20
CA SER A 164 -1.62 15.11 6.60
C SER A 164 -2.99 15.01 7.25
N VAL A 165 -3.04 14.47 8.45
CA VAL A 165 -4.23 14.36 9.28
C VAL A 165 -3.95 14.89 10.67
N VAL A 166 -4.93 15.51 11.31
CA VAL A 166 -4.80 15.94 12.70
C VAL A 166 -4.73 14.69 13.59
N ARG A 167 -3.69 14.62 14.42
CA ARG A 167 -3.52 13.52 15.37
C ARG A 167 -4.61 13.54 16.43
N ASN A 168 -5.18 12.39 16.70
CA ASN A 168 -6.04 12.22 17.86
C ASN A 168 -5.20 11.77 19.07
N SER A 169 -4.86 12.72 19.94
CA SER A 169 -4.08 12.44 21.16
C SER A 169 -4.87 11.66 22.24
N ALA A 170 -6.19 11.53 22.06
CA ALA A 170 -7.02 10.82 23.04
C ALA A 170 -6.93 9.29 22.92
N PHE A 171 -6.54 8.75 21.76
CA PHE A 171 -6.40 7.32 21.58
C PHE A 171 -5.01 6.84 21.98
N LYS A 172 -4.93 6.16 23.12
CA LYS A 172 -3.72 5.46 23.57
C LYS A 172 -3.69 4.00 23.09
N ASN A 173 -4.81 3.45 22.71
CA ASN A 173 -4.96 2.07 22.28
C ASN A 173 -5.57 2.00 20.89
N VAL A 174 -5.05 1.10 20.05
CA VAL A 174 -5.63 0.75 18.76
C VAL A 174 -5.91 -0.75 18.78
N ALA A 175 -7.15 -1.13 18.52
CA ALA A 175 -7.54 -2.52 18.38
C ALA A 175 -7.80 -2.83 16.90
N VAL A 176 -7.18 -3.89 16.39
CA VAL A 176 -7.38 -4.39 15.03
C VAL A 176 -7.85 -5.83 15.12
N GLN A 177 -8.91 -6.16 14.40
CA GLN A 177 -9.38 -7.54 14.34
C GLN A 177 -8.33 -8.42 13.67
N ASP A 178 -8.01 -9.55 14.31
CA ASP A 178 -7.10 -10.55 13.75
C ASP A 178 -7.87 -11.43 12.76
N TRP A 179 -7.64 -11.20 11.47
CA TRP A 179 -8.23 -11.97 10.38
C TRP A 179 -7.42 -13.22 10.01
N TYR A 180 -6.24 -13.42 10.61
CA TYR A 180 -5.30 -14.48 10.25
C TYR A 180 -5.32 -15.63 11.24
N SER A 181 -5.75 -15.41 12.48
CA SER A 181 -5.87 -16.47 13.44
C SER A 181 -7.17 -17.28 13.20
N ARG A 182 -7.11 -18.59 13.44
CA ARG A 182 -8.29 -19.46 13.34
C ARG A 182 -9.35 -19.15 14.40
N LYS A 183 -9.04 -18.35 15.39
CA LYS A 183 -9.97 -17.91 16.42
C LYS A 183 -10.22 -16.41 16.26
N PRO A 184 -11.47 -15.95 16.31
CA PRO A 184 -11.74 -14.52 16.29
C PRO A 184 -11.05 -13.85 17.48
N GLY A 185 -10.26 -12.84 17.21
CA GLY A 185 -9.46 -12.12 18.21
C GLY A 185 -9.19 -10.70 17.78
N TYR A 186 -8.61 -9.93 18.69
CA TYR A 186 -8.17 -8.57 18.44
C TYR A 186 -6.70 -8.43 18.85
N ILE A 187 -5.91 -7.77 18.02
CA ILE A 187 -4.58 -7.30 18.36
C ILE A 187 -4.75 -5.90 18.92
N VAL A 188 -4.32 -5.68 20.16
CA VAL A 188 -4.40 -4.36 20.81
C VAL A 188 -3.00 -3.80 20.94
N GLU A 189 -2.75 -2.68 20.28
CA GLU A 189 -1.52 -1.92 20.43
C GLU A 189 -1.75 -0.75 21.39
N THR A 190 -0.88 -0.63 22.40
CA THR A 190 -0.93 0.45 23.38
C THR A 190 0.26 1.38 23.21
N LEU A 191 -0.01 2.65 22.93
CA LEU A 191 1.02 3.69 22.91
C LEU A 191 1.37 4.09 24.35
N ARG A 192 2.63 3.92 24.71
CA ARG A 192 3.17 4.40 25.99
C ARG A 192 4.17 5.51 25.72
N GLU A 193 4.07 6.57 26.51
CA GLU A 193 5.08 7.60 26.52
C GLU A 193 6.31 7.08 27.25
N VAL A 194 7.42 6.96 26.55
CA VAL A 194 8.70 6.54 27.13
C VAL A 194 9.59 7.76 27.22
N LYS A 195 10.03 8.11 28.42
CA LYS A 195 11.10 9.09 28.61
C LYS A 195 12.40 8.47 28.09
N ILE A 196 12.86 8.93 26.96
CA ILE A 196 14.17 8.55 26.44
C ILE A 196 15.21 9.39 27.17
N SER A 197 16.04 8.77 28.01
CA SER A 197 17.25 9.40 28.49
C SER A 197 18.26 9.46 27.33
N THR A 198 18.82 10.62 27.09
CA THR A 198 19.90 10.78 26.10
C THR A 198 21.06 9.84 26.52
N PRO A 199 21.51 8.93 25.64
CA PRO A 199 22.62 8.04 25.97
C PRO A 199 23.85 8.89 26.23
N SER A 200 24.53 8.65 27.34
CA SER A 200 25.76 9.36 27.71
C SER A 200 26.95 9.01 26.82
N ARG A 201 26.85 7.93 26.03
CA ARG A 201 27.87 7.49 25.05
C ARG A 201 27.19 6.83 23.85
N LEU A 202 27.59 7.22 22.67
CA LEU A 202 27.23 6.57 21.40
C LEU A 202 28.45 5.78 20.93
N PHE A 203 28.32 4.48 20.76
CA PHE A 203 29.35 3.66 20.08
C PHE A 203 28.87 3.42 18.66
N VAL A 204 29.66 3.86 17.69
CA VAL A 204 29.50 3.52 16.27
C VAL A 204 30.45 2.36 16.01
N VAL A 205 29.89 1.22 15.60
CA VAL A 205 30.64 0.03 15.18
C VAL A 205 30.59 -0.06 13.67
#